data_4235fa8583ea2a7d21c8dba885775651
#
_entry.id   4235fa8583ea2a7d21c8dba885775651
#
_cell.length_a   1.000
_cell.length_b   1.000
_cell.length_c   1.000
_cell.angle_alpha   90.00
_cell.angle_beta   90.00
_cell.angle_gamma   90.00
#
_symmetry.space_group_name_H-M   'P 1'
#
loop_
_entity.id
_entity.type
_entity.pdbx_description
1 polymer ?
#
loop_
_entity_poly.entity_id
_entity_poly.type
_entity_poly.pdbx_seq_one_letter_code
_entity_poly.pdbx_strand_id
1 'polypeptide(L)'
;MPDPKTLKVGDRIQILRVPPNDLRQRKRELAEKTEMAGWTADSIERIIEQSPVVSVSRIDEYGCVWYDATVVGPDGIAEEHSLIVYDDDTWERLDTVKE
;
A
#
# COMPACT_ATOMS: atom_id res chain seq x y z
N MET A 1 11.14 -4.16 -13.44
CA MET A 1 10.06 -3.67 -12.59
C MET A 1 9.32 -4.81 -11.94
N PRO A 2 8.92 -4.67 -10.70
CA PRO A 2 8.11 -5.72 -10.07
C PRO A 2 6.78 -5.88 -10.79
N ASP A 3 6.33 -7.10 -10.88
CA ASP A 3 5.07 -7.41 -11.57
C ASP A 3 4.11 -8.02 -10.56
N PRO A 4 3.02 -7.33 -10.19
CA PRO A 4 2.09 -7.87 -9.20
C PRO A 4 1.44 -9.18 -9.65
N LYS A 5 1.38 -9.45 -10.94
CA LYS A 5 0.79 -10.68 -11.43
C LYS A 5 1.57 -11.93 -11.03
N THR A 6 2.82 -11.76 -10.61
CA THR A 6 3.64 -12.88 -10.15
C THR A 6 3.46 -13.16 -8.67
N LEU A 7 2.72 -12.33 -7.97
CA LEU A 7 2.52 -12.49 -6.53
C LEU A 7 1.42 -13.49 -6.24
N LYS A 8 1.54 -14.15 -5.10
CA LYS A 8 0.55 -15.09 -4.57
C LYS A 8 0.17 -14.69 -3.17
N VAL A 9 -0.99 -15.12 -2.73
CA VAL A 9 -1.42 -14.89 -1.36
C VAL A 9 -0.35 -15.44 -0.41
N GLY A 10 0.05 -14.63 0.55
CA GLY A 10 1.09 -14.98 1.51
C GLY A 10 2.46 -14.47 1.13
N ASP A 11 2.68 -14.05 -0.11
CA ASP A 11 3.96 -13.46 -0.50
C ASP A 11 4.15 -12.15 0.24
N ARG A 12 5.40 -11.84 0.59
CA ARG A 12 5.72 -10.59 1.27
C ARG A 12 6.35 -9.61 0.31
N ILE A 13 5.97 -8.35 0.48
CA ILE A 13 6.54 -7.26 -0.30
C ILE A 13 6.91 -6.14 0.65
N GLN A 14 7.79 -5.28 0.22
CA GLN A 14 8.15 -4.08 0.97
C GLN A 14 7.63 -2.88 0.20
N ILE A 15 6.90 -2.02 0.90
CA ILE A 15 6.38 -0.78 0.31
C ILE A 15 7.48 0.26 0.41
N LEU A 16 7.88 0.82 -0.72
CA LEU A 16 9.03 1.72 -0.79
C LEU A 16 8.62 3.19 -0.78
N ARG A 17 7.53 3.53 -1.43
CA ARG A 17 7.06 4.92 -1.51
C ARG A 17 5.61 4.95 -1.94
N VAL A 18 5.01 6.12 -1.81
CA VAL A 18 3.61 6.31 -2.20
C VAL A 18 3.51 6.31 -3.73
N PRO A 19 2.58 5.55 -4.30
CA PRO A 19 2.41 5.54 -5.76
C PRO A 19 2.09 6.93 -6.30
N PRO A 20 2.59 7.26 -7.49
CA PRO A 20 2.34 8.58 -8.09
C PRO A 20 0.86 8.94 -8.24
N ASN A 21 0.01 7.94 -8.50
CA ASN A 21 -1.43 8.19 -8.60
C ASN A 21 -2.00 8.71 -7.29
N ASP A 22 -1.57 8.16 -6.18
CA ASP A 22 -2.05 8.58 -4.86
C ASP A 22 -1.51 9.95 -4.49
N LEU A 23 -0.29 10.26 -4.91
CA LEU A 23 0.25 11.59 -4.69
C LEU A 23 -0.52 12.63 -5.49
N ARG A 24 -0.85 12.35 -6.74
CA ARG A 24 -1.65 13.25 -7.57
C ARG A 24 -3.04 13.43 -7.00
N GLN A 25 -3.64 12.35 -6.51
CA GLN A 25 -4.96 12.42 -5.89
C GLN A 25 -4.92 13.30 -4.65
N ARG A 26 -3.91 13.14 -3.80
CA ARG A 26 -3.76 13.97 -2.59
C ARG A 26 -3.68 15.45 -2.96
N LYS A 27 -2.87 15.78 -3.97
CA LYS A 27 -2.72 17.15 -4.40
C LYS A 27 -4.04 17.74 -4.88
N ARG A 28 -4.79 16.95 -5.65
CA ARG A 28 -6.10 17.40 -6.15
C ARG A 28 -7.09 17.58 -5.01
N GLU A 29 -7.14 16.64 -4.09
CA GLU A 29 -8.07 16.72 -2.96
C GLU A 29 -7.77 17.90 -2.06
N LEU A 30 -6.50 18.21 -1.84
CA LEU A 30 -6.13 19.39 -1.06
C LEU A 30 -6.55 20.66 -1.77
N ALA A 31 -6.40 20.72 -3.09
CA ALA A 31 -6.81 21.89 -3.87
C ALA A 31 -8.32 22.08 -3.82
N GLU A 32 -9.08 21.01 -3.76
CA GLU A 32 -10.55 21.04 -3.71
C GLU A 32 -11.08 21.15 -2.29
N LYS A 33 -10.19 21.09 -1.30
CA LYS A 33 -10.56 21.12 0.12
C LYS A 33 -11.53 20.01 0.48
N THR A 34 -11.33 18.85 -0.12
CA THR A 34 -12.14 17.67 0.14
C THR A 34 -11.90 17.18 1.56
N GLU A 35 -12.95 16.72 2.21
CA GLU A 35 -12.83 16.10 3.53
C GLU A 35 -11.94 14.87 3.44
N MET A 36 -11.05 14.67 4.41
CA MET A 36 -10.07 13.58 4.41
C MET A 36 -9.14 13.62 3.21
N ALA A 37 -8.83 14.82 2.72
CA ALA A 37 -7.92 14.98 1.59
C ALA A 37 -6.58 14.30 1.87
N GLY A 38 -6.09 13.53 0.90
CA GLY A 38 -4.81 12.86 1.02
C GLY A 38 -4.80 11.65 1.93
N TRP A 39 -5.96 11.17 2.36
CA TRP A 39 -6.05 10.09 3.34
C TRP A 39 -5.31 8.84 2.88
N THR A 40 -5.49 8.44 1.61
CA THR A 40 -4.84 7.23 1.10
C THR A 40 -3.32 7.38 1.07
N ALA A 41 -2.82 8.50 0.55
CA ALA A 41 -1.37 8.73 0.49
C ALA A 41 -0.79 8.81 1.91
N ASP A 42 -1.48 9.48 2.83
CA ASP A 42 -1.03 9.60 4.21
C ASP A 42 -1.00 8.23 4.88
N SER A 43 -1.97 7.37 4.59
CA SER A 43 -2.01 6.03 5.14
C SER A 43 -0.83 5.19 4.65
N ILE A 44 -0.51 5.31 3.35
CA ILE A 44 0.64 4.59 2.79
C ILE A 44 1.93 5.09 3.42
N GLU A 45 2.05 6.40 3.65
CA GLU A 45 3.23 6.93 4.33
C GLU A 45 3.39 6.36 5.74
N ARG A 46 2.28 6.21 6.47
CA ARG A 46 2.33 5.59 7.79
C ARG A 46 2.73 4.12 7.71
N ILE A 47 2.26 3.41 6.69
CA ILE A 47 2.67 2.02 6.47
C ILE A 47 4.17 1.95 6.26
N ILE A 48 4.73 2.83 5.44
CA ILE A 48 6.16 2.85 5.16
C ILE A 48 6.95 3.11 6.46
N GLU A 49 6.46 3.99 7.31
CA GLU A 49 7.16 4.33 8.55
C GLU A 49 7.06 3.24 9.62
N GLN A 50 5.91 2.62 9.72
CA GLN A 50 5.63 1.73 10.85
C GLN A 50 5.75 0.26 10.50
N SER A 51 5.37 -0.13 9.29
CA SER A 51 5.30 -1.54 8.93
C SER A 51 5.40 -1.71 7.42
N PRO A 52 6.56 -1.40 6.82
CA PRO A 52 6.69 -1.40 5.36
C PRO A 52 6.63 -2.79 4.72
N VAL A 53 6.85 -3.84 5.53
CA VAL A 53 6.77 -5.21 5.01
C VAL A 53 5.35 -5.71 5.24
N VAL A 54 4.66 -6.04 4.15
CA VAL A 54 3.28 -6.48 4.20
C VAL A 54 3.13 -7.77 3.41
N SER A 55 2.06 -8.50 3.67
CA SER A 55 1.80 -9.76 2.98
C SER A 55 0.59 -9.60 2.06
N VAL A 56 0.65 -10.26 0.92
CA VAL A 56 -0.49 -10.32 0.02
C VAL A 56 -1.62 -11.06 0.72
N SER A 57 -2.77 -10.41 0.86
CA SER A 57 -3.90 -10.96 1.60
C SER A 57 -4.91 -11.65 0.68
N ARG A 58 -5.07 -11.15 -0.53
CA ARG A 58 -6.00 -11.76 -1.48
C ARG A 58 -5.71 -11.30 -2.89
N ILE A 59 -6.22 -12.05 -3.84
CA ILE A 59 -6.23 -11.65 -5.25
C ILE A 59 -7.69 -11.74 -5.66
N ASP A 60 -8.24 -10.63 -6.16
CA ASP A 60 -9.66 -10.57 -6.45
C ASP A 60 -10.00 -11.17 -7.82
N GLU A 61 -11.27 -11.15 -8.17
CA GLU A 61 -11.74 -11.79 -9.40
C GLU A 61 -11.21 -11.10 -10.66
N TYR A 62 -10.71 -9.89 -10.53
CA TYR A 62 -10.13 -9.16 -11.66
C TYR A 62 -8.62 -9.30 -11.74
N GLY A 63 -8.04 -10.12 -10.86
CA GLY A 63 -6.61 -10.30 -10.83
C GLY A 63 -5.85 -9.22 -10.06
N CYS A 64 -6.56 -8.33 -9.38
CA CYS A 64 -5.90 -7.30 -8.57
C CYS A 64 -5.38 -7.91 -7.28
N VAL A 65 -4.14 -7.57 -6.95
CA VAL A 65 -3.46 -8.09 -5.77
C VAL A 65 -3.62 -7.09 -4.64
N TRP A 66 -4.05 -7.57 -3.47
CA TRP A 66 -4.32 -6.73 -2.31
C TRP A 66 -3.42 -7.10 -1.15
N TYR A 67 -3.05 -6.12 -0.34
CA TYR A 67 -2.38 -6.37 0.92
C TYR A 67 -3.11 -5.66 2.05
N ASP A 68 -2.96 -6.19 3.26
CA ASP A 68 -3.52 -5.57 4.46
C ASP A 68 -2.38 -5.05 5.32
N ALA A 69 -2.61 -3.92 5.96
CA ALA A 69 -1.64 -3.36 6.89
C ALA A 69 -2.37 -2.72 8.06
N THR A 70 -1.79 -2.83 9.24
CA THR A 70 -2.30 -2.19 10.44
C THR A 70 -1.28 -1.16 10.90
N VAL A 71 -1.72 0.07 11.09
CA VAL A 71 -0.85 1.16 11.54
C VAL A 71 -1.58 1.95 12.62
N VAL A 72 -0.82 2.73 13.36
CA VAL A 72 -1.40 3.62 14.37
C VAL A 72 -1.58 4.98 13.71
N GLY A 73 -2.81 5.49 13.73
CA GLY A 73 -3.13 6.79 13.15
C GLY A 73 -2.68 7.95 14.03
N PRO A 74 -2.89 9.19 13.56
CA PRO A 74 -2.44 10.36 14.31
C PRO A 74 -3.13 10.55 15.64
N ASP A 75 -4.28 9.91 15.84
CA ASP A 75 -5.01 9.95 17.10
C ASP A 75 -4.60 8.83 18.06
N GLY A 76 -3.62 8.01 17.68
CA GLY A 76 -3.16 6.90 18.51
C GLY A 76 -4.00 5.65 18.42
N ILE A 77 -4.97 5.62 17.52
CA ILE A 77 -5.86 4.47 17.37
C ILE A 77 -5.39 3.62 16.19
N ALA A 78 -5.41 2.31 16.36
CA ALA A 78 -4.99 1.39 15.28
C ALA A 78 -5.97 1.46 14.13
N GLU A 79 -5.43 1.50 12.92
CA GLU A 79 -6.20 1.54 11.68
C GLU A 79 -5.79 0.35 10.83
N GLU A 80 -6.78 -0.30 10.20
CA GLU A 80 -6.53 -1.38 9.27
C GLU A 80 -6.80 -0.90 7.86
N HIS A 81 -5.89 -1.19 6.96
CA HIS A 81 -6.00 -0.78 5.57
C HIS A 81 -5.86 -1.98 4.64
N SER A 82 -6.68 -2.01 3.59
CA SER A 82 -6.52 -2.95 2.48
C SER A 82 -6.26 -2.13 1.23
N LEU A 83 -5.15 -2.38 0.58
CA LEU A 83 -4.72 -1.57 -0.55
C LEU A 83 -4.26 -2.46 -1.69
N ILE A 84 -4.33 -1.92 -2.90
CA ILE A 84 -3.93 -2.63 -4.11
C ILE A 84 -2.44 -2.45 -4.34
N VAL A 85 -1.79 -3.53 -4.78
CA VAL A 85 -0.40 -3.48 -5.23
C VAL A 85 -0.41 -3.03 -6.69
N TYR A 86 0.21 -1.90 -6.96
CA TYR A 86 0.24 -1.35 -8.32
C TYR A 86 1.36 -1.98 -9.15
N ASP A 87 1.21 -1.93 -10.46
CA ASP A 87 2.23 -2.39 -11.40
C ASP A 87 3.21 -1.23 -11.64
N ASP A 88 4.05 -0.98 -10.64
CA ASP A 88 5.04 0.10 -10.69
C ASP A 88 6.21 -0.27 -9.76
N ASP A 89 7.13 0.67 -9.59
CA ASP A 89 8.34 0.44 -8.81
C ASP A 89 8.23 0.99 -7.38
N THR A 90 7.02 1.16 -6.86
CA THR A 90 6.82 1.68 -5.50
C THR A 90 6.90 0.59 -4.43
N TRP A 91 7.12 -0.65 -4.82
CA TRP A 91 7.27 -1.78 -3.91
C TRP A 91 8.25 -2.77 -4.50
N GLU A 92 8.73 -3.69 -3.67
CA GLU A 92 9.56 -4.78 -4.16
C GLU A 92 9.19 -6.07 -3.45
N ARG A 93 9.39 -7.16 -4.15
CA ARG A 93 9.16 -8.47 -3.58
C ARG A 93 10.31 -8.80 -2.62
N LEU A 94 9.96 -9.33 -1.45
CA LEU A 94 10.96 -9.85 -0.54
C LEU A 94 11.12 -11.33 -0.81
N ASP A 95 12.36 -11.75 -1.04
CA ASP A 95 12.64 -13.16 -1.20
C ASP A 95 12.41 -13.82 0.11
N THR A 96 11.53 -14.77 0.10
CA THR A 96 11.46 -15.65 1.22
C THR A 96 12.62 -16.57 1.07
N VAL A 97 13.26 -16.74 2.08
CA VAL A 97 14.29 -17.65 2.12
C VAL A 97 13.96 -18.91 1.55
N LYS A 98 14.64 -19.34 0.86
CA LYS A 98 14.47 -20.43 0.45
C LYS A 98 14.96 -21.31 1.15
N GLU A 99 14.77 -21.67 1.68
CA GLU A 99 15.18 -22.45 2.33
C GLU A 99 15.62 -23.18 2.22
#